data_93df57412352f56120384fae127f5171
#
_entry.id   93df57412352f56120384fae127f5171
#
_cell.length_a   1.000
_cell.length_b   1.000
_cell.length_c   1.000
_cell.angle_alpha   90.00
_cell.angle_beta   90.00
_cell.angle_gamma   90.00
#
_symmetry.space_group_name_H-M   'P 1'
#
loop_
_entity.id
_entity.type
_entity.pdbx_description
1 polymer ?
#
loop_
_entity_poly.entity_id
_entity_poly.type
_entity_poly.pdbx_seq_one_letter_code
_entity_poly.pdbx_strand_id
1 'polypeptide(L)'
;MNISKIESFFDSIIDNVVSNNTFYTHIPKDISDSWQDMVLVDLSQAIEDMKAYGYGSVLVWLYAKPFANGRKNVPVLSKLETKLNEVIESVHNNHYSVMRITEWADYDEKIGWHCNIVKLRLFIV
;
A
#
# COMPACT_ATOMS: atom_id res chain seq x y z
N MET A 1 -20.02 6.73 -5.49
CA MET A 1 -18.57 6.58 -5.42
C MET A 1 -18.11 5.56 -6.44
N ASN A 2 -17.04 5.85 -7.15
CA ASN A 2 -16.51 4.97 -8.19
C ASN A 2 -15.17 4.38 -7.75
N ILE A 3 -15.16 3.08 -7.43
CA ILE A 3 -13.95 2.38 -6.99
C ILE A 3 -12.84 2.40 -8.05
N SER A 4 -13.20 2.32 -9.33
CA SER A 4 -12.22 2.36 -10.41
C SER A 4 -11.43 3.66 -10.44
N LYS A 5 -12.06 4.78 -10.13
CA LYS A 5 -11.39 6.08 -10.05
C LYS A 5 -10.44 6.14 -8.86
N ILE A 6 -10.83 5.56 -7.73
CA ILE A 6 -9.98 5.49 -6.53
C ILE A 6 -8.76 4.60 -6.81
N GLU A 7 -8.97 3.43 -7.40
CA GLU A 7 -7.87 2.55 -7.81
C GLU A 7 -6.93 3.25 -8.79
N SER A 8 -7.47 3.95 -9.79
CA SER A 8 -6.67 4.70 -10.76
C SER A 8 -5.86 5.80 -10.09
N PHE A 9 -6.44 6.48 -9.11
CA PHE A 9 -5.70 7.48 -8.33
C PHE A 9 -4.51 6.86 -7.61
N PHE A 10 -4.72 5.78 -6.84
CA PHE A 10 -3.63 5.10 -6.14
C PHE A 10 -2.62 4.50 -7.10
N ASP A 11 -3.06 3.95 -8.21
CA ASP A 11 -2.17 3.40 -9.24
C ASP A 11 -1.25 4.48 -9.81
N SER A 12 -1.77 5.68 -10.03
CA SER A 12 -0.99 6.79 -10.56
C SER A 12 0.12 7.27 -9.62
N ILE A 13 -0.02 7.06 -8.30
CA ILE A 13 0.95 7.53 -7.31
C ILE A 13 1.82 6.41 -6.74
N ILE A 14 1.40 5.16 -6.80
CA ILE A 14 2.10 4.03 -6.19
C ILE A 14 2.78 3.13 -7.23
N ASP A 15 2.07 2.74 -8.29
CA ASP A 15 2.61 1.79 -9.27
C ASP A 15 3.82 2.37 -10.00
N ASN A 16 4.90 1.58 -10.07
CA ASN A 16 6.20 1.96 -10.62
C ASN A 16 6.89 3.13 -9.91
N VAL A 17 6.30 3.66 -8.85
CA VAL A 17 6.91 4.72 -8.02
C VAL A 17 7.39 4.14 -6.70
N VAL A 18 6.50 3.48 -5.97
CA VAL A 18 6.84 2.80 -4.70
C VAL A 18 7.35 1.40 -4.97
N SER A 19 6.65 0.63 -5.79
CA SER A 19 7.05 -0.71 -6.23
C SER A 19 6.53 -0.97 -7.64
N ASN A 20 7.29 -1.77 -8.42
CA ASN A 20 6.85 -2.27 -9.71
C ASN A 20 5.82 -3.41 -9.59
N ASN A 21 5.63 -3.94 -8.38
CA ASN A 21 4.76 -5.06 -8.09
C ASN A 21 3.64 -4.59 -7.17
N THR A 22 2.68 -3.86 -7.73
CA THR A 22 1.56 -3.27 -7.00
C THR A 22 0.27 -4.02 -7.32
N PHE A 23 -0.46 -4.41 -6.28
CA PHE A 23 -1.69 -5.18 -6.38
C PHE A 23 -2.80 -4.53 -5.55
N TYR A 24 -4.04 -4.82 -5.92
CA TYR A 24 -5.23 -4.29 -5.24
C TYR A 24 -6.08 -5.44 -4.71
N THR A 25 -6.55 -5.31 -3.47
CA THR A 25 -7.42 -6.27 -2.77
C THR A 25 -6.71 -7.57 -2.40
N HIS A 26 -6.02 -8.22 -3.35
CA HIS A 26 -5.33 -9.49 -3.14
C HIS A 26 -3.96 -9.49 -3.78
N ILE A 27 -3.00 -10.12 -3.11
CA ILE A 27 -1.72 -10.45 -3.73
C ILE A 27 -1.93 -11.62 -4.69
N PRO A 28 -1.11 -11.73 -5.75
CA PRO A 28 -1.24 -12.83 -6.69
C PRO A 28 -0.96 -14.18 -6.00
N LYS A 29 -1.60 -15.23 -6.51
CA LYS A 29 -1.43 -16.58 -5.99
C LYS A 29 0.02 -17.06 -6.11
N ASP A 30 0.65 -16.74 -7.25
CA ASP A 30 2.03 -17.11 -7.55
C ASP A 30 2.92 -15.86 -7.49
N ILE A 31 3.83 -15.85 -6.54
CA ILE A 31 4.80 -14.76 -6.37
C ILE A 31 6.09 -15.16 -7.06
N SER A 32 6.58 -14.30 -7.96
CA SER A 32 7.84 -14.55 -8.65
C SER A 32 9.03 -14.51 -7.70
N ASP A 33 9.93 -15.50 -7.80
CA ASP A 33 11.15 -15.54 -7.01
C ASP A 33 12.07 -14.35 -7.28
N SER A 34 11.92 -13.69 -8.43
CA SER A 34 12.71 -12.51 -8.80
C SER A 34 12.26 -11.22 -8.10
N TRP A 35 11.06 -11.20 -7.52
CA TRP A 35 10.55 -10.02 -6.84
C TRP A 35 11.23 -9.84 -5.48
N GLN A 36 11.68 -8.63 -5.20
CA GLN A 36 12.29 -8.25 -3.93
C GLN A 36 11.31 -7.52 -3.02
N ASP A 37 10.29 -6.92 -3.60
CA ASP A 37 9.24 -6.19 -2.90
C ASP A 37 7.89 -6.32 -3.59
N MET A 38 6.84 -6.02 -2.85
CA MET A 38 5.47 -5.91 -3.34
C MET A 38 4.73 -4.85 -2.54
N VAL A 39 3.70 -4.28 -3.15
CA VAL A 39 2.76 -3.39 -2.46
C VAL A 39 1.35 -3.88 -2.72
N LEU A 40 0.58 -4.04 -1.65
CA LEU A 40 -0.85 -4.35 -1.71
C LEU A 40 -1.63 -3.14 -1.21
N VAL A 41 -2.55 -2.66 -2.03
CA VAL A 41 -3.47 -1.57 -1.66
C VAL A 41 -4.86 -2.17 -1.43
N ASP A 42 -5.36 -2.07 -0.21
CA ASP A 42 -6.68 -2.57 0.14
C ASP A 42 -7.64 -1.39 0.32
N LEU A 43 -8.61 -1.30 -0.59
CA LEU A 43 -9.64 -0.26 -0.62
C LEU A 43 -10.98 -0.73 -0.05
N SER A 44 -11.09 -1.97 0.39
CA SER A 44 -12.38 -2.56 0.81
C SER A 44 -13.03 -1.78 1.96
N GLN A 45 -12.26 -1.41 2.98
CA GLN A 45 -12.78 -0.63 4.10
C GLN A 45 -13.12 0.80 3.71
N ALA A 46 -12.36 1.39 2.80
CA ALA A 46 -12.59 2.75 2.33
C ALA A 46 -13.98 2.93 1.72
N ILE A 47 -14.44 1.95 0.94
CA ILE A 47 -15.74 2.01 0.28
C ILE A 47 -16.86 2.11 1.30
N GLU A 48 -16.83 1.28 2.34
CA GLU A 48 -17.85 1.27 3.39
C GLU A 48 -17.83 2.56 4.22
N ASP A 49 -16.63 2.98 4.62
CA ASP A 49 -16.45 4.19 5.44
C ASP A 49 -16.90 5.45 4.70
N MET A 50 -16.60 5.56 3.41
CA MET A 50 -16.94 6.75 2.62
C MET A 50 -18.45 6.94 2.45
N LYS A 51 -19.22 5.87 2.42
CA LYS A 51 -20.68 5.93 2.40
C LYS A 51 -21.24 6.57 3.68
N ALA A 52 -20.59 6.30 4.82
CA ALA A 52 -21.05 6.76 6.12
C ALA A 52 -20.49 8.13 6.51
N TYR A 53 -19.21 8.41 6.20
CA TYR A 53 -18.47 9.52 6.79
C TYR A 53 -17.88 10.52 5.79
N GLY A 54 -17.89 10.23 4.49
CA GLY A 54 -17.26 11.07 3.47
C GLY A 54 -15.74 10.93 3.41
N TYR A 55 -15.16 10.04 4.19
CA TYR A 55 -13.74 9.66 4.13
C TYR A 55 -13.63 8.16 4.36
N GLY A 56 -12.52 7.57 3.97
CA GLY A 56 -12.30 6.15 4.13
C GLY A 56 -10.89 5.79 4.54
N SER A 57 -10.73 4.61 5.13
CA SER A 57 -9.44 4.05 5.50
C SER A 57 -8.92 3.16 4.38
N VAL A 58 -7.66 3.37 3.99
CA VAL A 58 -6.96 2.57 3.01
C VAL A 58 -5.77 1.92 3.70
N LEU A 59 -5.63 0.62 3.53
CA LEU A 59 -4.47 -0.10 4.06
C LEU A 59 -3.49 -0.38 2.93
N VAL A 60 -2.22 -0.02 3.15
CA VAL A 60 -1.14 -0.28 2.20
C VAL A 60 -0.15 -1.23 2.86
N TRP A 61 -0.05 -2.45 2.33
CA TRP A 61 0.94 -3.43 2.77
C TRP A 61 2.21 -3.25 1.95
N LEU A 62 3.31 -2.96 2.63
CA LEU A 62 4.63 -2.86 2.03
C LEU A 62 5.39 -4.14 2.37
N TYR A 63 5.59 -5.01 1.37
CA TYR A 63 6.22 -6.30 1.55
C TYR A 63 7.66 -6.30 1.08
N ALA A 64 8.54 -6.94 1.84
CA ALA A 64 9.92 -7.18 1.43
C ALA A 64 10.24 -8.67 1.55
N LYS A 65 10.87 -9.22 0.51
CA LYS A 65 11.36 -10.58 0.53
C LYS A 65 12.44 -10.71 1.61
N PRO A 66 12.33 -11.68 2.53
CA PRO A 66 13.33 -11.85 3.58
C PRO A 66 14.67 -12.28 2.99
N PHE A 67 15.75 -12.05 3.73
CA PHE A 67 17.05 -12.59 3.39
C PHE A 67 17.02 -14.13 3.40
N ALA A 68 18.01 -14.77 2.78
CA ALA A 68 18.08 -16.22 2.63
C ALA A 68 18.01 -16.98 3.98
N ASN A 69 18.45 -16.34 5.07
CA ASN A 69 18.37 -16.91 6.42
C ASN A 69 17.05 -16.62 7.14
N GLY A 70 16.06 -16.06 6.43
CA GLY A 70 14.75 -15.72 6.98
C GLY A 70 14.68 -14.39 7.72
N ARG A 71 15.78 -13.66 7.82
CA ARG A 71 15.81 -12.39 8.55
C ARG A 71 15.04 -11.31 7.79
N LYS A 72 14.39 -10.42 8.56
CA LYS A 72 13.65 -9.28 8.06
C LYS A 72 14.55 -8.37 7.23
N ASN A 73 14.10 -8.06 6.01
CA ASN A 73 14.81 -7.17 5.08
C ASN A 73 14.47 -5.71 5.39
N VAL A 74 15.03 -5.19 6.46
CA VAL A 74 14.78 -3.82 6.93
C VAL A 74 15.15 -2.77 5.89
N PRO A 75 16.30 -2.86 5.17
CA PRO A 75 16.62 -1.86 4.15
C PRO A 75 15.56 -1.70 3.06
N VAL A 76 15.01 -2.81 2.57
CA VAL A 76 13.95 -2.76 1.53
C VAL A 76 12.66 -2.19 2.09
N LEU A 77 12.25 -2.62 3.28
CA LEU A 77 11.06 -2.06 3.94
C LEU A 77 11.18 -0.56 4.17
N SER A 78 12.34 -0.10 4.65
CA SER A 78 12.60 1.32 4.88
C SER A 78 12.55 2.13 3.59
N LYS A 79 13.07 1.58 2.50
CA LYS A 79 13.02 2.21 1.18
C LYS A 79 11.58 2.37 0.69
N LEU A 80 10.75 1.33 0.85
CA LEU A 80 9.34 1.39 0.48
C LEU A 80 8.59 2.44 1.29
N GLU A 81 8.82 2.51 2.60
CA GLU A 81 8.21 3.52 3.46
C GLU A 81 8.62 4.93 3.07
N THR A 82 9.89 5.15 2.81
CA THR A 82 10.39 6.46 2.38
C THR A 82 9.71 6.90 1.09
N LYS A 83 9.63 6.01 0.11
CA LYS A 83 8.97 6.29 -1.17
C LYS A 83 7.48 6.58 -0.99
N LEU A 84 6.79 5.80 -0.17
CA LEU A 84 5.38 6.02 0.11
C LEU A 84 5.14 7.37 0.79
N ASN A 85 5.96 7.71 1.78
CA ASN A 85 5.86 8.99 2.47
C ASN A 85 6.09 10.17 1.52
N GLU A 86 7.09 10.08 0.65
CA GLU A 86 7.36 11.10 -0.36
C GLU A 86 6.17 11.30 -1.30
N VAL A 87 5.55 10.21 -1.74
CA VAL A 87 4.37 10.26 -2.59
C VAL A 87 3.20 10.94 -1.86
N ILE A 88 2.93 10.55 -0.63
CA ILE A 88 1.84 11.12 0.17
C ILE A 88 2.04 12.63 0.38
N GLU A 89 3.26 13.06 0.68
CA GLU A 89 3.59 14.46 0.91
C GLU A 89 3.51 15.31 -0.35
N SER A 90 3.82 14.72 -1.51
CA SER A 90 3.91 15.44 -2.79
C SER A 90 2.65 15.33 -3.65
N VAL A 91 1.68 14.49 -3.27
CA VAL A 91 0.49 14.31 -4.10
C VAL A 91 -0.39 15.56 -4.09
N HIS A 92 -0.71 16.03 -5.30
CA HIS A 92 -1.65 17.13 -5.54
C HIS A 92 -2.74 16.64 -6.47
N ASN A 93 -3.97 16.56 -5.95
CA ASN A 93 -5.10 16.13 -6.73
C ASN A 93 -6.33 16.97 -6.35
N ASN A 94 -7.13 17.34 -7.34
CA ASN A 94 -8.32 18.17 -7.14
C ASN A 94 -9.49 17.40 -6.54
N HIS A 95 -9.43 16.06 -6.55
CA HIS A 95 -10.54 15.21 -6.13
C HIS A 95 -10.24 14.41 -4.87
N TYR A 96 -8.97 14.15 -4.57
CA TYR A 96 -8.57 13.28 -3.46
C TYR A 96 -7.48 13.92 -2.62
N SER A 97 -7.60 13.73 -1.31
CA SER A 97 -6.56 14.06 -0.34
C SER A 97 -6.27 12.82 0.50
N VAL A 98 -5.00 12.59 0.79
CA VAL A 98 -4.54 11.41 1.52
C VAL A 98 -3.72 11.84 2.72
N MET A 99 -4.00 11.22 3.88
CA MET A 99 -3.27 11.48 5.11
C MET A 99 -2.85 10.16 5.74
N ARG A 100 -1.60 10.09 6.19
CA ARG A 100 -1.11 8.95 6.95
C ARG A 100 -1.65 9.01 8.39
N ILE A 101 -2.17 7.88 8.88
CA ILE A 101 -2.74 7.78 10.22
C ILE A 101 -1.80 7.03 11.16
N THR A 102 -1.41 5.81 10.80
CA THR A 102 -0.56 4.95 11.63
C THR A 102 0.08 3.86 10.79
N GLU A 103 1.01 3.12 11.40
CA GLU A 103 1.63 1.95 10.78
C GLU A 103 1.97 0.90 11.83
N TRP A 104 2.11 -0.35 11.38
CA TRP A 104 2.60 -1.44 12.22
C TRP A 104 3.30 -2.49 11.36
N ALA A 105 4.17 -3.28 12.00
CA ALA A 105 4.89 -4.37 11.34
C ALA A 105 4.12 -5.68 11.51
N ASP A 106 4.21 -6.54 10.51
CA ASP A 106 3.60 -7.87 10.55
C ASP A 106 4.42 -8.85 9.71
N TYR A 107 4.06 -10.11 9.79
CA TYR A 107 4.65 -11.19 9.02
C TYR A 107 3.53 -12.00 8.37
N ASP A 108 3.57 -12.11 7.04
CA ASP A 108 2.58 -12.88 6.29
C ASP A 108 3.03 -14.34 6.19
N GLU A 109 2.44 -15.19 7.01
CA GLU A 109 2.81 -16.61 7.09
C GLU A 109 2.52 -17.37 5.80
N LYS A 110 1.54 -16.94 5.01
CA LYS A 110 1.16 -17.61 3.77
C LYS A 110 2.27 -17.52 2.72
N ILE A 111 2.93 -16.39 2.64
CA ILE A 111 3.99 -16.16 1.66
C ILE A 111 5.38 -16.13 2.27
N GLY A 112 5.48 -16.07 3.60
CA GLY A 112 6.76 -16.05 4.30
C GLY A 112 7.52 -14.73 4.17
N TRP A 113 6.83 -13.61 3.96
CA TRP A 113 7.43 -12.30 3.84
C TRP A 113 7.04 -11.39 5.00
N HIS A 114 7.95 -10.55 5.44
CA HIS A 114 7.66 -9.48 6.39
C HIS A 114 7.01 -8.31 5.66
N CYS A 115 6.17 -7.57 6.37
CA CYS A 115 5.53 -6.37 5.83
C CYS A 115 5.39 -5.28 6.88
N ASN A 116 5.31 -4.05 6.40
CA ASN A 116 4.83 -2.92 7.18
C ASN A 116 3.48 -2.52 6.60
N ILE A 117 2.49 -2.35 7.47
CA ILE A 117 1.14 -1.99 7.06
C ILE A 117 0.92 -0.53 7.43
N VAL A 118 0.64 0.30 6.43
CA VAL A 118 0.42 1.74 6.62
C VAL A 118 -1.06 2.02 6.42
N LYS A 119 -1.69 2.62 7.43
CA LYS A 119 -3.07 3.06 7.34
C LYS A 119 -3.12 4.50 6.87
N LEU A 120 -3.82 4.72 5.78
CA LEU A 120 -4.06 6.03 5.21
C LEU A 120 -5.54 6.39 5.37
N ARG A 121 -5.81 7.68 5.41
CA ARG A 121 -7.18 8.20 5.31
C ARG A 121 -7.32 8.91 3.98
N LEU A 122 -8.35 8.53 3.22
CA LEU A 122 -8.68 9.11 1.94
C LEU A 122 -9.90 10.02 2.09
N PHE A 123 -9.78 11.26 1.60
CA PHE A 123 -10.87 12.21 1.53
C PHE A 123 -11.21 12.49 0.08
N ILE A 124 -12.50 12.58 -0.22
CA ILE A 124 -12.96 13.13 -1.50
C ILE A 124 -13.19 14.62 -1.27
N VAL A 125 -12.54 15.41 -2.08
CA VAL A 125 -12.61 16.88 -2.00
C VAL A 125 -13.75 17.41 -2.86
#